data_59d10959cec4a6d0ec04f1567d811183
#
_entry.id   59d10959cec4a6d0ec04f1567d811183
#
_cell.length_a   1.000
_cell.length_b   1.000
_cell.length_c   1.000
_cell.angle_alpha   90.00
_cell.angle_beta   90.00
_cell.angle_gamma   90.00
#
_symmetry.space_group_name_H-M   'P 1'
#
loop_
_entity.id
_entity.type
_entity.pdbx_description
1 polymer ?
#
loop_
_entity_poly.entity_id
_entity_poly.type
_entity_poly.pdbx_seq_one_letter_code
_entity_poly.pdbx_strand_id
1 'polypeptide(L)'
;MTVAAARRLTVGRVTLEVADGSVVGHRYRANFDAWHVDPELPLGVVADGMGDGEGSRLAATIATETLVELIRASWPVVGPRELRAAVAEAQIRVRRAGAALDELTGSTLTALLAEPDGEHCWIVQLGDSRAYRLRDGVLELVTVDHTMAWLGVLHGWWPANSPEAARARYQLLRYVGHPDKPEADLLAVPMRPGDTWLLCTDGVSDQLDYHRLRDLLVGQGPTEAVQALLGATLTEGGVDNATAAVLRVRSAS
;
A
#
# COMPACT_ATOMS: atom_id res chain seq x y z
N MET A 1 -6.14 3.00 17.37
CA MET A 1 -5.49 3.80 16.31
C MET A 1 -4.07 4.11 16.75
N THR A 2 -3.09 3.73 15.92
CA THR A 2 -1.67 4.03 16.09
C THR A 2 -1.24 4.94 14.95
N VAL A 3 -0.64 6.10 15.24
CA VAL A 3 -0.09 7.00 14.23
C VAL A 3 1.31 7.41 14.67
N ALA A 4 2.29 7.22 13.78
CA ALA A 4 3.66 7.63 14.01
C ALA A 4 3.84 9.14 13.74
N ALA A 5 4.71 9.79 14.50
CA ALA A 5 5.14 11.15 14.19
C ALA A 5 5.89 11.19 12.86
N ALA A 6 5.74 12.30 12.13
CA ALA A 6 6.41 12.45 10.85
C ALA A 6 7.94 12.37 10.99
N ARG A 7 8.55 11.61 10.10
CA ARG A 7 10.01 11.48 9.95
C ARG A 7 10.44 12.22 8.69
N ARG A 8 11.71 12.61 8.66
CA ARG A 8 12.31 13.29 7.51
C ARG A 8 13.52 12.52 7.03
N LEU A 9 13.60 12.33 5.72
CA LEU A 9 14.72 11.70 5.05
C LEU A 9 15.08 12.51 3.79
N THR A 10 16.35 12.90 3.65
CA THR A 10 16.83 13.55 2.44
C THR A 10 17.34 12.51 1.46
N VAL A 11 16.87 12.59 0.22
CA VAL A 11 17.21 11.68 -0.87
C VAL A 11 17.49 12.51 -2.11
N GLY A 12 18.73 12.50 -2.57
CA GLY A 12 19.14 13.33 -3.70
C GLY A 12 18.76 14.80 -3.48
N ARG A 13 17.91 15.33 -4.35
CA ARG A 13 17.47 16.74 -4.34
C ARG A 13 16.17 16.99 -3.55
N VAL A 14 15.60 15.98 -2.92
CA VAL A 14 14.35 16.10 -2.18
C VAL A 14 14.47 15.67 -0.72
N THR A 15 13.59 16.21 0.10
CA THR A 15 13.34 15.71 1.46
C THR A 15 11.95 15.10 1.49
N LEU A 16 11.86 13.86 1.93
CA LEU A 16 10.60 13.17 2.19
C LEU A 16 10.20 13.38 3.65
N GLU A 17 9.01 13.91 3.87
CA GLU A 17 8.34 13.93 5.17
C GLU A 17 7.33 12.79 5.15
N VAL A 18 7.44 11.82 6.07
CA VAL A 18 6.64 10.59 6.03
C VAL A 18 6.00 10.33 7.37
N ALA A 19 4.72 9.99 7.36
CA ALA A 19 4.00 9.47 8.52
C ALA A 19 3.17 8.27 8.11
N ASP A 20 2.91 7.41 9.06
CA ASP A 20 2.15 6.18 8.88
C ASP A 20 1.25 5.91 10.08
N GLY A 21 0.28 5.07 9.87
CA GLY A 21 -0.59 4.64 10.95
C GLY A 21 -1.57 3.57 10.50
N SER A 22 -2.19 2.95 11.51
CA SER A 22 -3.20 1.94 11.31
C SER A 22 -4.24 1.95 12.41
N VAL A 23 -5.43 1.44 12.10
CA VAL A 23 -6.52 1.26 13.03
C VAL A 23 -7.24 -0.07 12.78
N VAL A 24 -7.61 -0.73 13.87
CA VAL A 24 -8.45 -1.93 13.81
C VAL A 24 -9.90 -1.49 13.54
N GLY A 25 -10.50 -2.07 12.53
CA GLY A 25 -11.90 -1.86 12.22
C GLY A 25 -12.85 -2.46 13.28
N HIS A 26 -14.06 -1.93 13.35
CA HIS A 26 -15.06 -2.37 14.34
C HIS A 26 -15.47 -3.85 14.20
N ARG A 27 -15.23 -4.42 13.02
CA ARG A 27 -15.58 -5.79 12.69
C ARG A 27 -14.58 -6.82 13.21
N TYR A 28 -13.33 -6.38 13.46
CA TYR A 28 -12.21 -7.26 13.79
C TYR A 28 -11.73 -7.06 15.24
N ARG A 29 -11.14 -8.10 15.81
CA ARG A 29 -10.52 -8.06 17.14
C ARG A 29 -9.02 -7.80 17.10
N ALA A 30 -8.42 -7.92 15.91
CA ALA A 30 -6.99 -7.76 15.68
C ALA A 30 -6.75 -7.02 14.37
N ASN A 31 -5.53 -6.52 14.20
CA ASN A 31 -5.08 -5.95 12.96
C ASN A 31 -4.41 -7.03 12.11
N PHE A 32 -4.86 -7.19 10.90
CA PHE A 32 -4.32 -8.11 9.90
C PHE A 32 -3.48 -7.39 8.85
N ASP A 33 -3.52 -6.07 8.82
CA ASP A 33 -2.62 -5.25 8.01
C ASP A 33 -1.20 -5.25 8.60
N ALA A 34 -0.22 -5.12 7.74
CA ALA A 34 1.15 -4.80 8.07
C ALA A 34 1.62 -3.56 7.29
N TRP A 35 2.51 -2.78 7.87
CA TRP A 35 3.08 -1.61 7.21
C TRP A 35 4.48 -1.32 7.72
N HIS A 36 5.25 -0.61 6.93
CA HIS A 36 6.58 -0.17 7.30
C HIS A 36 6.92 1.15 6.62
N VAL A 37 7.38 2.10 7.39
CA VAL A 37 8.07 3.31 6.90
C VAL A 37 9.48 3.25 7.43
N ASP A 38 10.43 3.11 6.50
CA ASP A 38 11.81 2.88 6.88
C ASP A 38 12.45 4.17 7.43
N PRO A 39 13.21 4.10 8.54
CA PRO A 39 13.84 5.27 9.12
C PRO A 39 15.08 5.77 8.34
N GLU A 40 15.67 4.92 7.50
CA GLU A 40 16.94 5.19 6.81
C GLU A 40 16.82 5.10 5.29
N LEU A 41 15.80 4.37 4.79
CA LEU A 41 15.53 4.21 3.37
C LEU A 41 14.29 5.00 2.96
N PRO A 42 14.26 5.55 1.74
CA PRO A 42 13.10 6.27 1.20
C PRO A 42 11.98 5.29 0.80
N LEU A 43 11.58 4.44 1.72
CA LEU A 43 10.68 3.31 1.51
C LEU A 43 9.47 3.37 2.44
N GLY A 44 8.28 3.32 1.85
CA GLY A 44 7.02 3.06 2.54
C GLY A 44 6.34 1.82 1.97
N VAL A 45 5.75 0.99 2.82
CA VAL A 45 5.06 -0.26 2.46
C VAL A 45 3.77 -0.37 3.23
N VAL A 46 2.72 -0.83 2.58
CA VAL A 46 1.46 -1.29 3.22
C VAL A 46 1.08 -2.65 2.64
N ALA A 47 0.50 -3.50 3.46
CA ALA A 47 0.07 -4.84 3.10
C ALA A 47 -1.18 -5.21 3.90
N ASP A 48 -2.20 -5.74 3.24
CA ASP A 48 -3.45 -6.20 3.81
C ASP A 48 -3.46 -7.74 3.83
N GLY A 49 -3.60 -8.32 5.00
CA GLY A 49 -3.68 -9.76 5.19
C GLY A 49 -5.08 -10.31 4.88
N MET A 50 -5.18 -11.19 3.89
CA MET A 50 -6.45 -11.72 3.39
C MET A 50 -7.14 -12.63 4.41
N GLY A 51 -8.29 -12.21 4.93
CA GLY A 51 -9.09 -12.95 5.92
C GLY A 51 -8.89 -12.42 7.35
N ASP A 52 -9.23 -13.23 8.35
CA ASP A 52 -9.27 -12.83 9.77
C ASP A 52 -8.51 -13.81 10.70
N GLY A 53 -7.65 -14.65 10.12
CA GLY A 53 -6.87 -15.67 10.81
C GLY A 53 -5.41 -15.30 11.05
N GLU A 54 -4.69 -16.24 11.66
CA GLU A 54 -3.24 -16.10 11.87
C GLU A 54 -2.48 -16.06 10.55
N GLY A 55 -2.92 -16.83 9.54
CA GLY A 55 -2.35 -16.84 8.19
C GLY A 55 -2.38 -15.47 7.52
N SER A 56 -3.46 -14.71 7.70
CA SER A 56 -3.60 -13.35 7.17
C SER A 56 -2.53 -12.42 7.74
N ARG A 57 -2.45 -12.35 9.07
CA ARG A 57 -1.47 -11.52 9.77
C ARG A 57 -0.03 -11.92 9.42
N LEU A 58 0.23 -13.23 9.38
CA LEU A 58 1.55 -13.77 9.05
C LEU A 58 1.96 -13.43 7.63
N ALA A 59 1.02 -13.54 6.67
CA ALA A 59 1.27 -13.21 5.26
C ALA A 59 1.65 -11.74 5.08
N ALA A 60 0.87 -10.81 5.65
CA ALA A 60 1.13 -9.38 5.56
C ALA A 60 2.49 -9.02 6.20
N THR A 61 2.78 -9.57 7.37
CA THR A 61 4.05 -9.35 8.06
C THR A 61 5.23 -9.87 7.23
N ILE A 62 5.20 -11.14 6.77
CA ILE A 62 6.28 -11.74 5.98
C ILE A 62 6.47 -10.98 4.65
N ALA A 63 5.39 -10.60 3.97
CA ALA A 63 5.48 -9.87 2.71
C ALA A 63 6.20 -8.54 2.91
N THR A 64 5.79 -7.76 3.91
CA THR A 64 6.38 -6.47 4.27
C THR A 64 7.85 -6.61 4.67
N GLU A 65 8.15 -7.48 5.64
CA GLU A 65 9.51 -7.66 6.16
C GLU A 65 10.48 -8.16 5.09
N THR A 66 10.04 -9.10 4.23
CA THR A 66 10.87 -9.62 3.14
C THR A 66 11.21 -8.53 2.12
N LEU A 67 10.23 -7.71 1.73
CA LEU A 67 10.49 -6.60 0.80
C LEU A 67 11.51 -5.62 1.40
N VAL A 68 11.31 -5.21 2.66
CA VAL A 68 12.19 -4.28 3.37
C VAL A 68 13.60 -4.84 3.49
N GLU A 69 13.75 -6.10 3.92
CA GLU A 69 15.03 -6.79 4.05
C GLU A 69 15.84 -6.76 2.74
N LEU A 70 15.20 -7.17 1.63
CA LEU A 70 15.90 -7.32 0.35
C LEU A 70 16.17 -5.98 -0.35
N ILE A 71 15.28 -4.99 -0.18
CA ILE A 71 15.56 -3.62 -0.64
C ILE A 71 16.73 -3.05 0.14
N ARG A 72 16.77 -3.19 1.47
CA ARG A 72 17.85 -2.71 2.31
C ARG A 72 19.20 -3.35 1.92
N ALA A 73 19.22 -4.65 1.64
CA ALA A 73 20.42 -5.37 1.23
C ALA A 73 20.95 -4.92 -0.15
N SER A 74 20.09 -4.39 -1.01
CA SER A 74 20.43 -3.96 -2.38
C SER A 74 20.68 -2.46 -2.50
N TRP A 75 20.28 -1.67 -1.49
CA TRP A 75 20.37 -0.21 -1.52
C TRP A 75 21.82 0.27 -1.63
N PRO A 76 22.16 1.31 -2.44
CA PRO A 76 21.25 2.15 -3.23
C PRO A 76 21.00 1.66 -4.68
N VAL A 77 21.43 0.48 -5.05
CA VAL A 77 21.29 -0.06 -6.41
C VAL A 77 20.04 -0.96 -6.46
N VAL A 78 18.87 -0.32 -6.50
CA VAL A 78 17.58 -1.01 -6.57
C VAL A 78 16.86 -0.60 -7.85
N GLY A 79 16.55 -1.60 -8.67
CA GLY A 79 15.80 -1.44 -9.91
C GLY A 79 14.74 -2.55 -10.08
N PRO A 80 14.15 -2.67 -11.27
CA PRO A 80 13.10 -3.65 -11.52
C PRO A 80 13.50 -5.09 -11.21
N ARG A 81 14.78 -5.42 -11.39
CA ARG A 81 15.30 -6.76 -11.13
C ARG A 81 15.27 -7.09 -9.65
N GLU A 82 15.78 -6.20 -8.81
CA GLU A 82 15.86 -6.35 -7.36
C GLU A 82 14.45 -6.34 -6.75
N LEU A 83 13.57 -5.45 -7.24
CA LEU A 83 12.17 -5.39 -6.80
C LEU A 83 11.40 -6.67 -7.15
N ARG A 84 11.54 -7.19 -8.38
CA ARG A 84 10.93 -8.48 -8.74
C ARG A 84 11.47 -9.63 -7.90
N ALA A 85 12.78 -9.66 -7.66
CA ALA A 85 13.40 -10.69 -6.83
C ALA A 85 12.87 -10.63 -5.39
N ALA A 86 12.70 -9.44 -4.82
CA ALA A 86 12.17 -9.26 -3.48
C ALA A 86 10.70 -9.75 -3.38
N VAL A 87 9.85 -9.42 -4.35
CA VAL A 87 8.47 -9.92 -4.37
C VAL A 87 8.42 -11.44 -4.59
N ALA A 88 9.25 -11.98 -5.48
CA ALA A 88 9.32 -13.42 -5.69
C ALA A 88 9.73 -14.18 -4.42
N GLU A 89 10.68 -13.65 -3.65
CA GLU A 89 11.07 -14.23 -2.36
C GLU A 89 9.93 -14.10 -1.33
N ALA A 90 9.23 -12.97 -1.28
CA ALA A 90 8.04 -12.81 -0.43
C ALA A 90 6.97 -13.86 -0.75
N GLN A 91 6.70 -14.12 -2.04
CA GLN A 91 5.82 -15.20 -2.48
C GLN A 91 6.24 -16.56 -1.91
N ILE A 92 7.54 -16.87 -1.98
CA ILE A 92 8.07 -18.16 -1.48
C ILE A 92 7.93 -18.26 0.03
N ARG A 93 8.29 -17.21 0.77
CA ARG A 93 8.26 -17.21 2.25
C ARG A 93 6.82 -17.31 2.77
N VAL A 94 5.88 -16.52 2.21
CA VAL A 94 4.46 -16.58 2.60
C VAL A 94 3.87 -17.96 2.32
N ARG A 95 4.10 -18.53 1.15
CA ARG A 95 3.63 -19.88 0.83
C ARG A 95 4.21 -20.95 1.74
N ARG A 96 5.49 -20.84 2.08
CA ARG A 96 6.14 -21.78 3.03
C ARG A 96 5.52 -21.68 4.42
N ALA A 97 5.25 -20.45 4.89
CA ALA A 97 4.58 -20.23 6.16
C ALA A 97 3.16 -20.78 6.16
N GLY A 98 2.39 -20.52 5.10
CA GLY A 98 1.04 -21.00 4.94
C GLY A 98 0.91 -22.52 4.83
N ALA A 99 1.93 -23.22 4.31
CA ALA A 99 1.92 -24.66 4.23
C ALA A 99 1.89 -25.37 5.62
N ALA A 100 2.22 -24.65 6.68
CA ALA A 100 2.14 -25.14 8.06
C ALA A 100 0.78 -24.84 8.73
N LEU A 101 -0.03 -24.03 8.09
CA LEU A 101 -1.36 -23.61 8.56
C LEU A 101 -2.43 -24.21 7.63
N ASP A 102 -3.53 -24.68 8.21
CA ASP A 102 -4.68 -25.16 7.43
C ASP A 102 -5.69 -24.03 7.20
N GLU A 103 -5.17 -22.87 6.75
CA GLU A 103 -5.98 -21.66 6.49
C GLU A 103 -5.41 -20.82 5.34
N LEU A 104 -6.22 -19.88 4.85
CA LEU A 104 -5.79 -18.92 3.83
C LEU A 104 -4.60 -18.11 4.35
N THR A 105 -3.51 -18.12 3.60
CA THR A 105 -2.30 -17.36 3.90
C THR A 105 -1.91 -16.55 2.68
N GLY A 106 -2.37 -15.32 2.63
CA GLY A 106 -2.14 -14.39 1.53
C GLY A 106 -2.22 -12.95 1.97
N SER A 107 -1.62 -12.05 1.21
CA SER A 107 -1.62 -10.62 1.49
C SER A 107 -1.49 -9.80 0.23
N THR A 108 -2.02 -8.58 0.24
CA THR A 108 -1.60 -7.54 -0.71
C THR A 108 -0.19 -7.07 -0.41
N LEU A 109 0.39 -6.29 -1.32
CA LEU A 109 1.67 -5.61 -1.11
C LEU A 109 1.72 -4.37 -2.00
N THR A 110 1.75 -3.19 -1.38
CA THR A 110 1.91 -1.92 -2.09
C THR A 110 3.03 -1.11 -1.45
N ALA A 111 4.01 -0.71 -2.25
CA ALA A 111 5.17 0.01 -1.76
C ALA A 111 5.54 1.18 -2.67
N LEU A 112 6.15 2.21 -2.07
CA LEU A 112 6.83 3.30 -2.75
C LEU A 112 8.29 3.34 -2.29
N LEU A 113 9.21 3.28 -3.25
CA LEU A 113 10.64 3.45 -3.04
C LEU A 113 11.13 4.63 -3.88
N ALA A 114 11.58 5.72 -3.27
CA ALA A 114 12.20 6.80 -4.03
C ALA A 114 13.60 6.39 -4.49
N GLU A 115 13.97 6.75 -5.72
CA GLU A 115 15.31 6.50 -6.25
C GLU A 115 16.35 7.42 -5.58
N PRO A 116 17.64 7.04 -5.56
CA PRO A 116 18.68 7.79 -4.86
C PRO A 116 18.86 9.24 -5.33
N ASP A 117 18.48 9.57 -6.56
CA ASP A 117 18.54 10.93 -7.12
C ASP A 117 17.36 11.81 -6.64
N GLY A 118 16.26 11.19 -6.15
CA GLY A 118 15.06 11.89 -5.73
C GLY A 118 14.22 12.44 -6.88
N GLU A 119 14.46 11.99 -8.13
CA GLU A 119 13.67 12.41 -9.31
C GLU A 119 12.51 11.49 -9.62
N HIS A 120 12.65 10.19 -9.30
CA HIS A 120 11.65 9.15 -9.54
C HIS A 120 11.40 8.33 -8.29
N CYS A 121 10.31 7.60 -8.30
CA CYS A 121 10.06 6.53 -7.36
C CYS A 121 9.53 5.30 -8.09
N TRP A 122 9.81 4.15 -7.52
CA TRP A 122 9.17 2.90 -7.89
C TRP A 122 7.91 2.70 -7.06
N ILE A 123 6.81 2.37 -7.74
CA ILE A 123 5.63 1.80 -7.11
C ILE A 123 5.66 0.31 -7.39
N VAL A 124 5.57 -0.48 -6.33
CA VAL A 124 5.43 -1.94 -6.37
C VAL A 124 4.02 -2.27 -5.96
N GLN A 125 3.30 -3.07 -6.75
CA GLN A 125 1.93 -3.43 -6.39
C GLN A 125 1.59 -4.88 -6.69
N LEU A 126 0.93 -5.52 -5.72
CA LEU A 126 0.30 -6.82 -5.83
C LEU A 126 -0.93 -6.85 -4.92
N GLY A 127 -2.13 -6.96 -5.48
CA GLY A 127 -3.41 -6.88 -4.76
C GLY A 127 -4.20 -5.62 -5.10
N ASP A 128 -4.98 -5.13 -4.15
CA ASP A 128 -5.88 -3.97 -4.26
C ASP A 128 -5.64 -2.88 -3.19
N SER A 129 -4.58 -3.03 -2.39
CA SER A 129 -4.02 -1.88 -1.68
C SER A 129 -3.48 -0.89 -2.70
N ARG A 130 -3.67 0.42 -2.47
CA ARG A 130 -3.52 1.44 -3.51
C ARG A 130 -2.42 2.45 -3.21
N ALA A 131 -1.84 2.99 -4.28
CA ALA A 131 -0.99 4.17 -4.25
C ALA A 131 -1.67 5.33 -4.99
N TYR A 132 -1.79 6.46 -4.32
CA TYR A 132 -2.30 7.71 -4.88
C TYR A 132 -1.21 8.78 -4.88
N ARG A 133 -1.27 9.69 -5.86
CA ARG A 133 -0.46 10.90 -5.90
C ARG A 133 -1.36 12.13 -5.93
N LEU A 134 -1.18 13.03 -4.97
CA LEU A 134 -1.75 14.37 -5.00
C LEU A 134 -0.71 15.34 -5.55
N ARG A 135 -0.99 15.94 -6.70
CA ARG A 135 -0.16 16.95 -7.37
C ARG A 135 -1.05 18.09 -7.87
N ASP A 136 -0.71 19.32 -7.56
CA ASP A 136 -1.43 20.52 -8.03
C ASP A 136 -2.94 20.48 -7.73
N GLY A 137 -3.33 19.88 -6.60
CA GLY A 137 -4.72 19.72 -6.17
C GLY A 137 -5.49 18.57 -6.83
N VAL A 138 -4.84 17.82 -7.73
CA VAL A 138 -5.42 16.63 -8.38
C VAL A 138 -4.90 15.37 -7.68
N LEU A 139 -5.83 14.52 -7.24
CA LEU A 139 -5.52 13.19 -6.71
C LEU A 139 -5.59 12.18 -7.86
N GLU A 140 -4.52 11.47 -8.09
CA GLU A 140 -4.43 10.42 -9.11
C GLU A 140 -4.29 9.05 -8.45
N LEU A 141 -5.10 8.08 -8.85
CA LEU A 141 -4.85 6.67 -8.55
C LEU A 141 -3.77 6.17 -9.49
N VAL A 142 -2.62 5.77 -8.95
CA VAL A 142 -1.44 5.35 -9.74
C VAL A 142 -1.46 3.84 -10.00
N THR A 143 -2.05 3.08 -9.09
CA THR A 143 -2.13 1.62 -9.14
C THR A 143 -3.43 1.14 -9.81
N VAL A 144 -3.46 -0.13 -10.18
CA VAL A 144 -4.63 -0.81 -10.73
C VAL A 144 -4.95 -2.01 -9.86
N ASP A 145 -6.18 -2.10 -9.35
CA ASP A 145 -6.58 -3.19 -8.47
C ASP A 145 -6.52 -4.55 -9.19
N HIS A 146 -5.87 -5.53 -8.59
CA HIS A 146 -5.80 -6.89 -9.10
C HIS A 146 -7.01 -7.72 -8.69
N THR A 147 -8.21 -7.23 -8.99
CA THR A 147 -9.49 -7.83 -8.62
C THR A 147 -10.28 -8.32 -9.83
N MET A 148 -11.17 -9.28 -9.58
CA MET A 148 -12.13 -9.70 -10.59
C MET A 148 -13.06 -8.55 -11.01
N ALA A 149 -13.35 -7.60 -10.11
CA ALA A 149 -14.13 -6.41 -10.45
C ALA A 149 -13.47 -5.57 -11.53
N TRP A 150 -12.18 -5.27 -11.38
CA TRP A 150 -11.43 -4.51 -12.38
C TRP A 150 -11.41 -5.24 -13.73
N LEU A 151 -11.08 -6.55 -13.71
CA LEU A 151 -11.03 -7.35 -14.93
C LEU A 151 -12.40 -7.37 -15.64
N GLY A 152 -13.48 -7.58 -14.89
CA GLY A 152 -14.83 -7.64 -15.45
C GLY A 152 -15.30 -6.31 -16.03
N VAL A 153 -14.97 -5.18 -15.40
CA VAL A 153 -15.26 -3.84 -15.94
C VAL A 153 -14.44 -3.57 -17.20
N LEU A 154 -13.15 -3.91 -17.19
CA LEU A 154 -12.24 -3.74 -18.33
C LEU A 154 -12.73 -4.52 -19.56
N HIS A 155 -13.22 -5.75 -19.36
CA HIS A 155 -13.77 -6.59 -20.44
C HIS A 155 -15.25 -6.32 -20.75
N GLY A 156 -15.88 -5.36 -20.07
CA GLY A 156 -17.28 -5.01 -20.29
C GLY A 156 -18.29 -6.08 -19.87
N TRP A 157 -17.91 -6.98 -18.94
CA TRP A 157 -18.84 -8.00 -18.43
C TRP A 157 -19.94 -7.40 -17.59
N TRP A 158 -19.65 -6.31 -16.88
CA TRP A 158 -20.60 -5.51 -16.10
C TRP A 158 -20.14 -4.04 -15.97
N PRO A 159 -21.08 -3.11 -15.72
CA PRO A 159 -20.76 -1.74 -15.40
C PRO A 159 -19.98 -1.62 -14.07
N ALA A 160 -19.10 -0.61 -13.98
CA ALA A 160 -18.26 -0.40 -12.78
C ALA A 160 -19.07 -0.17 -11.49
N ASN A 161 -20.27 0.40 -11.59
CA ASN A 161 -21.18 0.69 -10.48
C ASN A 161 -22.26 -0.39 -10.28
N SER A 162 -22.11 -1.56 -10.89
CA SER A 162 -23.08 -2.65 -10.75
C SER A 162 -22.92 -3.43 -9.45
N PRO A 163 -23.99 -4.10 -8.95
CA PRO A 163 -23.86 -5.00 -7.79
C PRO A 163 -22.90 -6.17 -8.02
N GLU A 164 -22.73 -6.59 -9.28
CA GLU A 164 -21.78 -7.64 -9.68
C GLU A 164 -20.35 -7.16 -9.47
N ALA A 165 -19.99 -5.96 -9.96
CA ALA A 165 -18.69 -5.36 -9.74
C ALA A 165 -18.42 -5.15 -8.24
N ALA A 166 -19.41 -4.68 -7.48
CA ALA A 166 -19.27 -4.49 -6.03
C ALA A 166 -18.96 -5.80 -5.29
N ARG A 167 -19.55 -6.93 -5.68
CA ARG A 167 -19.22 -8.23 -5.09
C ARG A 167 -17.88 -8.79 -5.54
N ALA A 168 -17.52 -8.54 -6.81
CA ALA A 168 -16.30 -9.08 -7.41
C ALA A 168 -15.02 -8.36 -6.95
N ARG A 169 -15.13 -7.20 -6.28
CA ARG A 169 -13.98 -6.46 -5.76
C ARG A 169 -13.22 -7.23 -4.66
N TYR A 170 -13.90 -8.08 -3.90
CA TYR A 170 -13.28 -8.92 -2.87
C TYR A 170 -12.60 -10.18 -3.42
N GLN A 171 -12.61 -10.39 -4.73
CA GLN A 171 -11.97 -11.53 -5.39
C GLN A 171 -10.62 -11.10 -5.98
N LEU A 172 -9.56 -11.24 -5.18
CA LEU A 172 -8.21 -10.96 -5.64
C LEU A 172 -7.73 -12.01 -6.64
N LEU A 173 -7.22 -11.55 -7.78
CA LEU A 173 -6.63 -12.37 -8.83
C LEU A 173 -5.12 -12.50 -8.68
N ARG A 174 -4.48 -11.53 -8.02
CA ARG A 174 -3.05 -11.48 -7.79
C ARG A 174 -2.79 -10.98 -6.37
N TYR A 175 -2.00 -11.73 -5.59
CA TYR A 175 -1.63 -11.42 -4.21
C TYR A 175 -0.37 -12.19 -3.81
N VAL A 176 0.30 -11.78 -2.75
CA VAL A 176 1.46 -12.48 -2.18
C VAL A 176 0.97 -13.75 -1.48
N GLY A 177 1.57 -14.90 -1.80
CA GLY A 177 1.11 -16.21 -1.34
C GLY A 177 0.23 -16.97 -2.36
N HIS A 178 -0.11 -16.34 -3.49
CA HIS A 178 -0.89 -16.99 -4.55
C HIS A 178 -0.18 -18.25 -5.10
N PRO A 179 -0.90 -19.35 -5.39
CA PRO A 179 -0.32 -20.58 -5.93
C PRO A 179 0.53 -20.38 -7.20
N ASP A 180 0.08 -19.53 -8.11
CA ASP A 180 0.75 -19.26 -9.39
C ASP A 180 1.88 -18.22 -9.28
N LYS A 181 2.12 -17.64 -8.10
CA LYS A 181 3.15 -16.65 -7.82
C LYS A 181 3.20 -15.51 -8.86
N PRO A 182 2.09 -14.77 -9.05
CA PRO A 182 2.06 -13.68 -10.02
C PRO A 182 3.14 -12.65 -9.70
N GLU A 183 3.68 -12.03 -10.76
CA GLU A 183 4.61 -10.91 -10.62
C GLU A 183 3.87 -9.67 -10.13
N ALA A 184 4.59 -8.80 -9.40
CA ALA A 184 4.08 -7.48 -9.06
C ALA A 184 4.13 -6.54 -10.26
N ASP A 185 3.20 -5.59 -10.32
CA ASP A 185 3.35 -4.44 -11.20
C ASP A 185 4.43 -3.51 -10.63
N LEU A 186 5.30 -3.04 -11.51
CA LEU A 186 6.37 -2.11 -11.20
C LEU A 186 6.21 -0.87 -12.08
N LEU A 187 6.04 0.28 -11.45
CA LEU A 187 5.86 1.55 -12.13
C LEU A 187 6.97 2.52 -11.72
N ALA A 188 7.74 3.02 -12.68
CA ALA A 188 8.64 4.14 -12.47
C ALA A 188 7.87 5.44 -12.67
N VAL A 189 7.74 6.25 -11.61
CA VAL A 189 6.91 7.46 -11.63
C VAL A 189 7.75 8.68 -11.25
N PRO A 190 7.69 9.78 -12.02
CA PRO A 190 8.40 11.01 -11.67
C PRO A 190 7.88 11.59 -10.35
N MET A 191 8.81 11.98 -9.49
CA MET A 191 8.58 12.60 -8.19
C MET A 191 9.00 14.08 -8.22
N ARG A 192 8.21 14.97 -7.64
CA ARG A 192 8.47 16.42 -7.63
C ARG A 192 8.22 17.02 -6.25
N PRO A 193 8.97 18.05 -5.85
CA PRO A 193 8.60 18.86 -4.70
C PRO A 193 7.15 19.37 -4.84
N GLY A 194 6.38 19.25 -3.76
CA GLY A 194 4.94 19.54 -3.75
C GLY A 194 4.04 18.32 -3.87
N ASP A 195 4.55 17.19 -4.35
CA ASP A 195 3.77 15.93 -4.37
C ASP A 195 3.46 15.46 -2.95
N THR A 196 2.27 14.89 -2.81
CA THR A 196 1.92 14.09 -1.63
C THR A 196 1.46 12.72 -2.12
N TRP A 197 2.07 11.66 -1.59
CA TRP A 197 1.74 10.27 -1.89
C TRP A 197 0.97 9.67 -0.73
N LEU A 198 -0.02 8.86 -1.04
CA LEU A 198 -0.76 8.02 -0.10
C LEU A 198 -0.62 6.58 -0.55
N LEU A 199 -0.10 5.73 0.34
CA LEU A 199 -0.26 4.27 0.26
C LEU A 199 -1.32 3.87 1.26
N CYS A 200 -2.29 3.05 0.88
CA CYS A 200 -3.31 2.61 1.81
C CYS A 200 -3.86 1.24 1.46
N THR A 201 -4.35 0.52 2.49
CA THR A 201 -5.15 -0.68 2.34
C THR A 201 -6.59 -0.32 1.94
N ASP A 202 -7.37 -1.30 1.53
CA ASP A 202 -8.75 -1.12 1.07
C ASP A 202 -9.68 -0.61 2.18
N GLY A 203 -9.37 -0.90 3.45
CA GLY A 203 -10.07 -0.32 4.60
C GLY A 203 -10.07 1.20 4.63
N VAL A 204 -9.14 1.87 3.93
CA VAL A 204 -9.17 3.31 3.68
C VAL A 204 -9.92 3.62 2.39
N SER A 205 -9.51 3.04 1.27
CA SER A 205 -9.99 3.41 -0.06
C SER A 205 -11.40 2.92 -0.39
N ASP A 206 -11.92 1.95 0.37
CA ASP A 206 -13.29 1.47 0.27
C ASP A 206 -14.27 2.25 1.14
N GLN A 207 -13.79 2.86 2.21
CA GLN A 207 -14.60 3.68 3.12
C GLN A 207 -14.67 5.14 2.67
N LEU A 208 -13.61 5.66 2.06
CA LEU A 208 -13.50 7.06 1.68
C LEU A 208 -13.51 7.21 0.15
N ASP A 209 -14.44 8.01 -0.35
CA ASP A 209 -14.48 8.32 -1.76
C ASP A 209 -13.30 9.22 -2.22
N TYR A 210 -13.14 9.36 -3.52
CA TYR A 210 -12.09 10.16 -4.13
C TYR A 210 -12.01 11.60 -3.61
N HIS A 211 -13.14 12.26 -3.47
CA HIS A 211 -13.20 13.67 -3.03
C HIS A 211 -12.79 13.77 -1.56
N ARG A 212 -13.26 12.84 -0.75
CA ARG A 212 -12.92 12.79 0.65
C ARG A 212 -11.44 12.50 0.88
N LEU A 213 -10.86 11.52 0.17
CA LEU A 213 -9.42 11.25 0.21
C LEU A 213 -8.60 12.50 -0.17
N ARG A 214 -8.96 13.17 -1.27
CA ARG A 214 -8.27 14.39 -1.70
C ARG A 214 -8.34 15.48 -0.63
N ASP A 215 -9.50 15.75 -0.10
CA ASP A 215 -9.71 16.86 0.86
C ASP A 215 -8.98 16.62 2.18
N LEU A 216 -8.80 15.36 2.59
CA LEU A 216 -8.03 14.98 3.77
C LEU A 216 -6.50 15.05 3.56
N LEU A 217 -6.04 15.10 2.30
CA LEU A 217 -4.62 15.21 1.96
C LEU A 217 -4.20 16.65 1.65
N VAL A 218 -5.10 17.46 1.08
CA VAL A 218 -4.79 18.83 0.64
C VAL A 218 -4.42 19.71 1.83
N GLY A 219 -3.23 20.34 1.76
CA GLY A 219 -2.76 21.30 2.76
C GLY A 219 -2.31 20.71 4.10
N GLN A 220 -2.51 19.42 4.34
CA GLN A 220 -2.17 18.76 5.61
C GLN A 220 -0.70 18.32 5.63
N GLY A 221 -0.09 18.32 6.83
CA GLY A 221 1.15 17.58 7.08
C GLY A 221 0.91 16.06 7.05
N PRO A 222 1.96 15.22 6.87
CA PRO A 222 1.77 13.77 6.80
C PRO A 222 1.09 13.17 8.04
N THR A 223 1.47 13.59 9.25
CA THR A 223 0.86 13.09 10.50
C THR A 223 -0.61 13.44 10.60
N GLU A 224 -0.96 14.71 10.34
CA GLU A 224 -2.34 15.19 10.37
C GLU A 224 -3.19 14.51 9.31
N ALA A 225 -2.64 14.28 8.11
CA ALA A 225 -3.31 13.57 7.03
C ALA A 225 -3.62 12.12 7.42
N VAL A 226 -2.63 11.38 7.96
CA VAL A 226 -2.86 10.00 8.43
C VAL A 226 -3.90 9.96 9.54
N GLN A 227 -3.82 10.86 10.53
CA GLN A 227 -4.83 10.94 11.60
C GLN A 227 -6.23 11.20 11.06
N ALA A 228 -6.34 12.14 10.12
CA ALA A 228 -7.63 12.51 9.52
C ALA A 228 -8.20 11.37 8.66
N LEU A 229 -7.36 10.68 7.86
CA LEU A 229 -7.78 9.53 7.06
C LEU A 229 -8.31 8.40 7.96
N LEU A 230 -7.52 7.96 8.93
CA LEU A 230 -7.92 6.85 9.82
C LEU A 230 -9.10 7.22 10.72
N GLY A 231 -9.20 8.48 11.16
CA GLY A 231 -10.36 8.97 11.90
C GLY A 231 -11.63 8.97 11.05
N ALA A 232 -11.53 9.38 9.79
CA ALA A 232 -12.64 9.38 8.84
C ALA A 232 -13.13 7.95 8.52
N THR A 233 -12.23 6.98 8.33
CA THR A 233 -12.63 5.58 8.09
C THR A 233 -13.46 5.01 9.23
N LEU A 234 -13.08 5.29 10.48
CA LEU A 234 -13.87 4.86 11.65
C LEU A 234 -15.25 5.52 11.68
N THR A 235 -15.34 6.80 11.30
CA THR A 235 -16.59 7.55 11.29
C THR A 235 -17.55 7.07 10.20
N GLU A 236 -17.01 6.68 9.03
CA GLU A 236 -17.79 6.17 7.89
C GLU A 236 -18.19 4.69 8.05
N GLY A 237 -17.88 4.08 9.19
CA GLY A 237 -18.33 2.72 9.51
C GLY A 237 -17.25 1.81 10.07
N GLY A 238 -15.98 2.04 9.73
CA GLY A 238 -14.84 1.28 10.26
C GLY A 238 -14.97 -0.23 10.06
N VAL A 239 -15.43 -0.67 8.89
CA VAL A 239 -15.76 -2.08 8.66
C VAL A 239 -14.54 -2.97 8.53
N ASP A 240 -13.37 -2.41 8.19
CA ASP A 240 -12.12 -3.14 8.02
C ASP A 240 -10.96 -2.53 8.79
N ASN A 241 -9.85 -3.28 8.91
CA ASN A 241 -8.58 -2.71 9.30
C ASN A 241 -8.20 -1.66 8.26
N ALA A 242 -7.69 -0.53 8.70
CA ALA A 242 -7.34 0.56 7.80
C ALA A 242 -5.93 1.05 8.09
N THR A 243 -5.09 1.02 7.06
CA THR A 243 -3.68 1.41 7.14
C THR A 243 -3.36 2.44 6.09
N ALA A 244 -2.64 3.49 6.48
CA ALA A 244 -2.21 4.58 5.61
C ALA A 244 -0.77 4.99 5.89
N ALA A 245 -0.01 5.24 4.82
CA ALA A 245 1.28 5.92 4.86
C ALA A 245 1.23 7.12 3.91
N VAL A 246 1.56 8.31 4.42
CA VAL A 246 1.56 9.57 3.68
C VAL A 246 2.99 10.08 3.57
N LEU A 247 3.45 10.31 2.33
CA LEU A 247 4.79 10.82 2.03
C LEU A 247 4.64 12.17 1.30
N ARG A 248 5.19 13.24 1.87
CA ARG A 248 5.23 14.56 1.24
C ARG A 248 6.63 14.86 0.73
N VAL A 249 6.72 15.28 -0.53
CA VAL A 249 7.99 15.63 -1.19
C VAL A 249 8.25 17.12 -1.03
N ARG A 250 9.42 17.47 -0.49
CA ARG A 250 9.92 18.85 -0.36
C ARG A 250 11.20 19.01 -1.17
N SER A 251 11.54 20.23 -1.57
CA SER A 251 12.90 20.52 -2.02
C SER A 251 13.88 20.27 -0.88
N ALA A 252 15.03 19.67 -1.16
CA ALA A 252 16.11 19.65 -0.20
C ALA A 252 16.59 21.10 0.05
N SER A 253 16.76 21.47 1.31
CA SER A 253 17.29 22.78 1.73
C SER A 253 18.81 22.82 1.61
#